data_72ff0d0502e396fc4668693208e6abba
#
_entry.id   72ff0d0502e396fc4668693208e6abba
#
_cell.length_a   1.000
_cell.length_b   1.000
_cell.length_c   1.000
_cell.angle_alpha   90.00
_cell.angle_beta   90.00
_cell.angle_gamma   90.00
#
_symmetry.space_group_name_H-M   'P 1'
#
loop_
_entity.id
_entity.type
_entity.pdbx_description
1 polymer ?
#
loop_
_entity_poly.entity_id
_entity_poly.type
_entity_poly.pdbx_seq_one_letter_code
_entity_poly.pdbx_strand_id
1 'polypeptide(L)'
;MPRTLRPGQRAELYVVDVTSGEHRLVHSSTTMLFEAPNWAPDGQLIVNGDGRLFRVGDELDEIELGGVPAINNDHVVSPDGRTVYVSAADGHIYAVPIAGGPGRRVTNDRGAGFHHYLHGVSPDGTTLAYIGLERAGERRITNVWTIPSAGGADVQVTDDEFADDGSEYGPDGEWIYFNSERAGHAQLFRIRVADRHVEQLTDDERVNWFPHPSPDGSTIAYVSFPPGTEGHPADIDDVRLRVLTKDGEIRELTSLFGGQGTMNVPSWSPDSASFAYVAYPL
;
A
#
# COMPACT_ATOMS: atom_id res chain seq x y z
N MET A 1 -10.97 15.45 -3.84
CA MET A 1 -10.14 16.40 -3.06
C MET A 1 -9.27 15.57 -2.16
N PRO A 2 -8.01 15.95 -1.92
CA PRO A 2 -7.17 15.27 -0.93
C PRO A 2 -7.87 15.26 0.43
N ARG A 3 -7.61 14.22 1.21
CA ARG A 3 -8.07 14.10 2.59
C ARG A 3 -7.37 15.14 3.45
N THR A 4 -8.04 15.73 4.42
CA THR A 4 -7.49 16.72 5.34
C THR A 4 -7.79 16.35 6.79
N LEU A 5 -6.96 16.84 7.72
CA LEU A 5 -7.20 16.68 9.15
C LEU A 5 -8.50 17.37 9.58
N ARG A 6 -9.24 16.75 10.49
CA ARG A 6 -10.39 17.35 11.19
C ARG A 6 -9.89 18.33 12.27
N PRO A 7 -10.69 19.29 12.72
CA PRO A 7 -10.33 20.13 13.86
C PRO A 7 -9.93 19.29 15.10
N GLY A 8 -8.72 19.52 15.61
CA GLY A 8 -8.14 18.78 16.75
C GLY A 8 -7.44 17.48 16.39
N GLN A 9 -7.64 16.95 15.19
CA GLN A 9 -6.99 15.74 14.71
C GLN A 9 -5.51 15.97 14.40
N ARG A 10 -4.70 14.93 14.57
CA ARG A 10 -3.29 14.88 14.18
C ARG A 10 -3.04 13.72 13.24
N ALA A 11 -2.03 13.84 12.40
CA ALA A 11 -1.40 12.71 11.73
C ALA A 11 -0.11 12.39 12.50
N GLU A 12 0.04 11.14 12.93
CA GLU A 12 1.17 10.68 13.73
C GLU A 12 1.80 9.46 13.08
N LEU A 13 3.05 9.59 12.63
CA LEU A 13 3.84 8.50 12.05
C LEU A 13 4.57 7.76 13.15
N TYR A 14 4.35 6.48 13.22
CA TYR A 14 5.00 5.57 14.14
C TYR A 14 5.81 4.50 13.41
N VAL A 15 6.81 3.99 14.11
CA VAL A 15 7.49 2.73 13.79
C VAL A 15 7.24 1.78 14.95
N VAL A 16 6.82 0.55 14.65
CA VAL A 16 6.61 -0.51 15.62
C VAL A 16 7.63 -1.63 15.41
N ASP A 17 8.32 -2.02 16.48
CA ASP A 17 9.15 -3.22 16.51
C ASP A 17 8.25 -4.45 16.66
N VAL A 18 8.32 -5.39 15.71
CA VAL A 18 7.39 -6.53 15.67
C VAL A 18 7.67 -7.59 16.75
N THR A 19 8.86 -7.62 17.32
CA THR A 19 9.24 -8.58 18.35
C THR A 19 8.81 -8.09 19.74
N SER A 20 9.18 -6.85 20.10
CA SER A 20 8.88 -6.26 21.39
C SER A 20 7.48 -5.64 21.48
N GLY A 21 6.90 -5.25 20.34
CA GLY A 21 5.67 -4.46 20.28
C GLY A 21 5.88 -3.01 20.72
N GLU A 22 7.11 -2.51 20.80
CA GLU A 22 7.38 -1.13 21.15
C GLU A 22 7.07 -0.18 19.98
N HIS A 23 6.35 0.91 20.27
CA HIS A 23 5.98 1.95 19.32
C HIS A 23 6.80 3.21 19.53
N ARG A 24 7.43 3.71 18.49
CA ARG A 24 8.20 4.95 18.52
C ARG A 24 7.58 5.97 17.56
N LEU A 25 7.16 7.13 18.10
CA LEU A 25 6.72 8.27 17.30
C LEU A 25 7.92 8.83 16.51
N VAL A 26 7.75 8.98 15.20
CA VAL A 26 8.77 9.48 14.26
C VAL A 26 8.48 10.92 13.85
N HIS A 27 7.22 11.21 13.51
CA HIS A 27 6.80 12.53 13.07
C HIS A 27 5.34 12.78 13.43
N SER A 28 4.96 14.03 13.66
CA SER A 28 3.56 14.41 13.95
C SER A 28 3.22 15.74 13.29
N SER A 29 2.01 15.86 12.75
CA SER A 29 1.50 17.11 12.17
C SER A 29 0.07 17.38 12.62
N THR A 30 -0.21 18.66 12.93
CA THR A 30 -1.55 19.20 13.20
C THR A 30 -2.10 20.02 12.03
N THR A 31 -1.31 20.20 10.97
CA THR A 31 -1.63 21.08 9.84
C THR A 31 -1.75 20.33 8.52
N MET A 32 -1.02 19.23 8.37
CA MET A 32 -1.04 18.40 7.16
C MET A 32 -1.38 16.97 7.51
N LEU A 33 -2.34 16.39 6.81
CA LEU A 33 -2.58 14.96 6.82
C LEU A 33 -1.58 14.31 5.88
N PHE A 34 -0.80 13.38 6.41
CA PHE A 34 0.05 12.50 5.63
C PHE A 34 -0.35 11.04 5.84
N GLU A 35 -0.03 10.18 4.88
CA GLU A 35 -0.53 8.80 4.79
C GLU A 35 0.54 7.86 4.24
N ALA A 36 0.27 6.55 4.37
CA ALA A 36 0.95 5.50 3.61
C ALA A 36 2.48 5.56 3.69
N PRO A 37 3.06 5.30 4.86
CA PRO A 37 4.51 5.34 5.01
C PRO A 37 5.16 4.19 4.22
N ASN A 38 6.07 4.54 3.32
CA ASN A 38 6.88 3.60 2.56
C ASN A 38 8.34 3.69 3.04
N TRP A 39 9.00 2.55 3.22
CA TRP A 39 10.39 2.52 3.66
C TRP A 39 11.33 2.28 2.48
N ALA A 40 12.20 3.23 2.22
CA ALA A 40 13.22 3.09 1.18
C ALA A 40 14.37 2.17 1.66
N PRO A 41 15.09 1.52 0.74
CA PRO A 41 16.19 0.60 1.09
C PRO A 41 17.33 1.22 1.90
N ASP A 42 17.51 2.55 1.83
CA ASP A 42 18.51 3.30 2.61
C ASP A 42 18.04 3.64 4.04
N GLY A 43 16.84 3.23 4.42
CA GLY A 43 16.24 3.50 5.73
C GLY A 43 15.44 4.80 5.80
N GLN A 44 15.31 5.54 4.70
CA GLN A 44 14.49 6.74 4.64
C GLN A 44 13.00 6.40 4.59
N LEU A 45 12.18 7.02 5.43
CA LEU A 45 10.73 6.95 5.34
C LEU A 45 10.19 8.02 4.37
N ILE A 46 9.20 7.61 3.58
CA ILE A 46 8.51 8.44 2.61
C ILE A 46 7.02 8.36 2.91
N VAL A 47 6.33 9.49 2.85
CA VAL A 47 4.87 9.60 3.03
C VAL A 47 4.28 10.46 1.93
N ASN A 48 3.01 10.24 1.62
CA ASN A 48 2.26 11.18 0.79
C ASN A 48 1.39 12.10 1.66
N GLY A 49 1.11 13.28 1.15
CA GLY A 49 0.18 14.22 1.76
C GLY A 49 -0.19 15.32 0.77
N ASP A 50 -1.43 15.74 0.79
CA ASP A 50 -1.92 16.84 -0.05
C ASP A 50 -1.64 16.67 -1.56
N GLY A 51 -1.67 15.42 -2.03
CA GLY A 51 -1.38 15.06 -3.43
C GLY A 51 0.09 15.11 -3.83
N ARG A 52 1.00 15.16 -2.86
CA ARG A 52 2.46 15.28 -3.01
C ARG A 52 3.17 14.19 -2.21
N LEU A 53 4.47 14.06 -2.42
CA LEU A 53 5.31 13.05 -1.77
C LEU A 53 6.41 13.74 -0.94
N PHE A 54 6.73 13.18 0.23
CA PHE A 54 7.67 13.77 1.17
C PHE A 54 8.63 12.73 1.75
N ARG A 55 9.89 13.10 1.93
CA ARG A 55 10.82 12.42 2.83
C ARG A 55 10.55 12.86 4.27
N VAL A 56 10.59 11.91 5.17
CA VAL A 56 10.41 12.16 6.60
C VAL A 56 11.77 12.44 7.24
N GLY A 57 11.95 13.66 7.73
CA GLY A 57 13.08 14.10 8.55
C GLY A 57 12.56 14.78 9.81
N ASP A 58 13.33 15.71 10.35
CA ASP A 58 12.84 16.62 11.40
C ASP A 58 11.62 17.39 10.88
N GLU A 59 11.67 17.76 9.60
CA GLU A 59 10.57 18.30 8.81
C GLU A 59 10.27 17.37 7.61
N LEU A 60 9.10 17.56 6.98
CA LEU A 60 8.77 16.87 5.74
C LEU A 60 9.39 17.60 4.54
N ASP A 61 10.32 16.93 3.84
CA ASP A 61 11.00 17.44 2.66
C ASP A 61 10.35 16.93 1.38
N GLU A 62 9.78 17.84 0.58
CA GLU A 62 9.02 17.48 -0.62
C GLU A 62 9.93 16.85 -1.70
N ILE A 63 9.46 15.74 -2.27
CA ILE A 63 10.04 15.15 -3.48
C ILE A 63 9.29 15.73 -4.68
N GLU A 64 9.99 16.52 -5.49
CA GLU A 64 9.40 17.15 -6.68
C GLU A 64 9.02 16.10 -7.72
N LEU A 65 7.73 16.00 -8.08
CA LEU A 65 7.19 15.01 -9.01
C LEU A 65 7.10 15.51 -10.47
N GLY A 66 7.82 16.54 -10.83
CA GLY A 66 8.06 17.09 -12.17
C GLY A 66 7.01 16.83 -13.26
N GLY A 67 5.85 17.50 -13.17
CA GLY A 67 4.78 17.39 -14.18
C GLY A 67 3.81 16.20 -14.00
N VAL A 68 3.99 15.37 -12.96
CA VAL A 68 3.00 14.35 -12.58
C VAL A 68 1.80 15.05 -11.94
N PRO A 69 0.55 14.66 -12.26
CA PRO A 69 -0.64 15.16 -11.57
C PRO A 69 -0.59 14.84 -10.06
N ALA A 70 -1.49 15.46 -9.28
CA ALA A 70 -1.63 15.13 -7.86
C ALA A 70 -1.75 13.61 -7.66
N ILE A 71 -1.02 13.08 -6.70
CA ILE A 71 -0.99 11.64 -6.40
C ILE A 71 -2.00 11.28 -5.30
N ASN A 72 -2.37 10.00 -5.26
CA ASN A 72 -3.07 9.41 -4.12
C ASN A 72 -2.05 8.82 -3.12
N ASN A 73 -2.50 7.94 -2.23
CA ASN A 73 -1.65 7.30 -1.23
C ASN A 73 -0.92 6.03 -1.71
N ASP A 74 -1.03 5.68 -3.00
CA ASP A 74 -0.34 4.52 -3.56
C ASP A 74 1.00 4.94 -4.18
N HIS A 75 2.08 4.64 -3.50
CA HIS A 75 3.43 4.88 -3.98
C HIS A 75 4.38 3.80 -3.48
N VAL A 76 5.34 3.42 -4.30
CA VAL A 76 6.30 2.35 -3.98
C VAL A 76 7.70 2.74 -4.44
N VAL A 77 8.67 2.62 -3.53
CA VAL A 77 10.09 2.83 -3.87
C VAL A 77 10.65 1.58 -4.54
N SER A 78 11.43 1.78 -5.61
CA SER A 78 12.12 0.68 -6.28
C SER A 78 13.14 0.01 -5.35
N PRO A 79 13.41 -1.31 -5.52
CA PRO A 79 14.37 -2.03 -4.67
C PRO A 79 15.80 -1.46 -4.70
N ASP A 80 16.18 -0.74 -5.75
CA ASP A 80 17.47 -0.06 -5.84
C ASP A 80 17.48 1.34 -5.21
N GLY A 81 16.33 1.81 -4.69
CA GLY A 81 16.17 3.11 -4.03
C GLY A 81 16.28 4.33 -4.94
N ARG A 82 16.24 4.15 -6.27
CA ARG A 82 16.49 5.26 -7.22
C ARG A 82 15.22 5.86 -7.81
N THR A 83 14.14 5.09 -7.82
CA THR A 83 12.85 5.47 -8.42
C THR A 83 11.75 5.33 -7.40
N VAL A 84 10.80 6.25 -7.38
CA VAL A 84 9.50 6.05 -6.74
C VAL A 84 8.44 5.95 -7.82
N TYR A 85 7.60 4.95 -7.75
CA TYR A 85 6.42 4.81 -8.57
C TYR A 85 5.23 5.35 -7.81
N VAL A 86 4.34 6.09 -8.48
CA VAL A 86 3.21 6.78 -7.86
C VAL A 86 1.95 6.64 -8.70
N SER A 87 0.80 6.44 -8.08
CA SER A 87 -0.51 6.52 -8.74
C SER A 87 -1.01 7.97 -8.72
N ALA A 88 -1.39 8.47 -9.89
CA ALA A 88 -1.81 9.86 -10.05
C ALA A 88 -3.32 10.00 -10.31
N ALA A 89 -3.84 11.19 -10.08
CA ALA A 89 -5.27 11.52 -10.19
C ALA A 89 -5.85 11.35 -11.60
N ASP A 90 -5.01 11.26 -12.61
CA ASP A 90 -5.39 10.94 -14.00
C ASP A 90 -5.60 9.43 -14.25
N GLY A 91 -5.44 8.60 -13.22
CA GLY A 91 -5.63 7.16 -13.27
C GLY A 91 -4.42 6.38 -13.77
N HIS A 92 -3.24 7.02 -13.88
CA HIS A 92 -2.02 6.40 -14.36
C HIS A 92 -0.95 6.26 -13.28
N ILE A 93 -0.01 5.31 -13.50
CA ILE A 93 1.19 5.15 -12.69
C ILE A 93 2.36 5.84 -13.39
N TYR A 94 3.14 6.58 -12.60
CA TYR A 94 4.34 7.28 -13.05
C TYR A 94 5.57 6.78 -12.30
N ALA A 95 6.70 6.75 -12.99
CA ALA A 95 8.03 6.55 -12.43
C ALA A 95 8.71 7.91 -12.28
N VAL A 96 9.17 8.26 -11.09
CA VAL A 96 9.85 9.53 -10.79
C VAL A 96 11.19 9.23 -10.11
N PRO A 97 12.29 9.92 -10.45
CA PRO A 97 13.53 9.79 -9.69
C PRO A 97 13.31 10.11 -8.21
N ILE A 98 13.83 9.28 -7.30
CA ILE A 98 13.66 9.52 -5.86
C ILE A 98 14.28 10.87 -5.43
N ALA A 99 15.29 11.36 -6.15
CA ALA A 99 15.89 12.67 -5.92
C ALA A 99 15.00 13.85 -6.37
N GLY A 100 13.82 13.57 -6.94
CA GLY A 100 12.96 14.53 -7.61
C GLY A 100 13.31 14.71 -9.08
N GLY A 101 12.34 15.21 -9.86
CA GLY A 101 12.54 15.48 -11.29
C GLY A 101 11.35 15.03 -12.15
N PRO A 102 11.50 15.00 -13.49
CA PRO A 102 10.39 14.72 -14.39
C PRO A 102 9.89 13.28 -14.27
N GLY A 103 8.57 13.14 -14.10
CA GLY A 103 7.90 11.85 -14.10
C GLY A 103 7.69 11.29 -15.51
N ARG A 104 7.83 9.97 -15.65
CA ARG A 104 7.52 9.22 -16.86
C ARG A 104 6.32 8.31 -16.61
N ARG A 105 5.26 8.45 -17.40
CA ARG A 105 4.12 7.54 -17.34
C ARG A 105 4.56 6.10 -17.68
N VAL A 106 4.16 5.13 -16.85
CA VAL A 106 4.46 3.71 -17.03
C VAL A 106 3.31 2.99 -17.70
N THR A 107 2.06 3.27 -17.27
CA THR A 107 0.87 2.54 -17.66
C THR A 107 0.30 2.96 -19.01
N ASN A 108 -0.38 2.02 -19.66
CA ASN A 108 -1.09 2.24 -20.91
C ASN A 108 -2.41 2.98 -20.68
N ASP A 109 -2.88 3.68 -21.72
CA ASP A 109 -4.24 4.22 -21.75
C ASP A 109 -5.21 3.08 -22.10
N ARG A 110 -6.12 2.77 -21.16
CA ARG A 110 -7.18 1.77 -21.32
C ARG A 110 -8.57 2.42 -21.36
N GLY A 111 -8.61 3.73 -21.58
CA GLY A 111 -9.83 4.54 -21.63
C GLY A 111 -10.24 5.10 -20.27
N ALA A 112 -11.14 6.08 -20.29
CA ALA A 112 -11.52 6.91 -19.13
C ALA A 112 -12.19 6.14 -17.97
N GLY A 113 -12.60 4.88 -18.18
CA GLY A 113 -13.20 4.02 -17.16
C GLY A 113 -12.20 3.16 -16.40
N PHE A 114 -10.91 3.18 -16.79
CA PHE A 114 -9.89 2.35 -16.18
C PHE A 114 -8.89 3.19 -15.37
N HIS A 115 -8.62 2.78 -14.12
CA HIS A 115 -7.65 3.40 -13.23
C HIS A 115 -6.66 2.37 -12.72
N HIS A 116 -5.41 2.80 -12.50
CA HIS A 116 -4.33 1.96 -12.00
C HIS A 116 -3.94 2.42 -10.60
N TYR A 117 -4.06 1.52 -9.61
CA TYR A 117 -3.68 1.75 -8.22
C TYR A 117 -2.49 0.86 -7.87
N LEU A 118 -1.34 1.48 -7.65
CA LEU A 118 -0.06 0.80 -7.43
C LEU A 118 0.09 0.32 -5.99
N HIS A 119 0.47 -0.95 -5.81
CA HIS A 119 0.76 -1.46 -4.47
C HIS A 119 2.10 -2.20 -4.37
N GLY A 120 2.71 -2.64 -5.47
CA GLY A 120 3.92 -3.44 -5.39
C GLY A 120 4.89 -3.27 -6.55
N VAL A 121 6.14 -3.61 -6.30
CA VAL A 121 7.21 -3.78 -7.28
C VAL A 121 7.90 -5.12 -7.02
N SER A 122 8.22 -5.86 -8.08
CA SER A 122 8.95 -7.13 -7.94
C SER A 122 10.34 -6.93 -7.31
N PRO A 123 10.88 -7.91 -6.58
CA PRO A 123 12.18 -7.77 -5.90
C PRO A 123 13.34 -7.43 -6.84
N ASP A 124 13.26 -7.82 -8.10
CA ASP A 124 14.23 -7.46 -9.14
C ASP A 124 13.99 -6.07 -9.78
N GLY A 125 12.92 -5.37 -9.35
CA GLY A 125 12.54 -4.04 -9.84
C GLY A 125 11.97 -4.00 -11.26
N THR A 126 11.76 -5.15 -11.90
CA THR A 126 11.39 -5.19 -13.33
C THR A 126 9.89 -5.12 -13.60
N THR A 127 9.04 -5.41 -12.61
CA THR A 127 7.60 -5.52 -12.77
C THR A 127 6.85 -4.80 -11.64
N LEU A 128 5.81 -4.05 -11.98
CA LEU A 128 4.88 -3.45 -11.02
C LEU A 128 3.64 -4.33 -10.87
N ALA A 129 3.14 -4.47 -9.64
CA ALA A 129 1.83 -5.02 -9.35
C ALA A 129 0.88 -3.88 -8.96
N TYR A 130 -0.31 -3.87 -9.54
CA TYR A 130 -1.28 -2.82 -9.31
C TYR A 130 -2.71 -3.37 -9.37
N ILE A 131 -3.64 -2.63 -8.82
CA ILE A 131 -5.06 -2.90 -8.97
C ILE A 131 -5.59 -2.12 -10.16
N GLY A 132 -6.10 -2.85 -11.15
CA GLY A 132 -6.85 -2.28 -12.26
C GLY A 132 -8.32 -2.15 -11.86
N LEU A 133 -8.80 -0.92 -11.67
CA LEU A 133 -10.22 -0.64 -11.48
C LEU A 133 -10.85 -0.34 -12.83
N GLU A 134 -11.80 -1.18 -13.23
CA GLU A 134 -12.62 -0.99 -14.41
C GLU A 134 -14.04 -0.55 -14.03
N ARG A 135 -14.53 0.50 -14.68
CA ARG A 135 -15.91 0.97 -14.54
C ARG A 135 -16.73 0.52 -15.75
N ALA A 136 -17.65 -0.41 -15.55
CA ALA A 136 -18.59 -0.90 -16.55
C ALA A 136 -20.03 -0.49 -16.15
N GLY A 137 -20.44 0.71 -16.50
CA GLY A 137 -21.68 1.32 -16.01
C GLY A 137 -21.59 1.62 -14.52
N GLU A 138 -22.51 1.06 -13.72
CA GLU A 138 -22.49 1.20 -12.25
C GLU A 138 -21.57 0.19 -11.55
N ARG A 139 -21.13 -0.84 -12.27
CA ARG A 139 -20.23 -1.86 -11.70
C ARG A 139 -18.81 -1.31 -11.61
N ARG A 140 -18.15 -1.63 -10.50
CA ARG A 140 -16.71 -1.44 -10.28
C ARG A 140 -16.10 -2.83 -10.15
N ILE A 141 -15.15 -3.13 -11.02
CA ILE A 141 -14.42 -4.40 -11.02
C ILE A 141 -12.98 -4.06 -10.72
N THR A 142 -12.43 -4.66 -9.68
CA THR A 142 -11.03 -4.47 -9.27
C THR A 142 -10.34 -5.83 -9.29
N ASN A 143 -9.27 -5.92 -10.08
CA ASN A 143 -8.45 -7.11 -10.22
C ASN A 143 -6.97 -6.76 -10.10
N VAL A 144 -6.17 -7.75 -9.76
CA VAL A 144 -4.71 -7.67 -9.76
C VAL A 144 -4.18 -7.70 -11.19
N TRP A 145 -3.30 -6.76 -11.51
CA TRP A 145 -2.61 -6.63 -12.79
C TRP A 145 -1.12 -6.45 -12.57
N THR A 146 -0.33 -6.75 -13.59
CA THR A 146 1.10 -6.45 -13.63
C THR A 146 1.48 -5.75 -14.92
N ILE A 147 2.55 -4.96 -14.87
CA ILE A 147 3.14 -4.28 -16.02
C ILE A 147 4.67 -4.18 -15.83
N PRO A 148 5.49 -4.31 -16.89
CA PRO A 148 6.91 -4.02 -16.78
C PRO A 148 7.16 -2.60 -16.25
N SER A 149 8.07 -2.42 -15.31
CA SER A 149 8.38 -1.11 -14.70
C SER A 149 8.90 -0.08 -15.71
N ALA A 150 9.47 -0.56 -16.83
CA ALA A 150 9.87 0.25 -17.97
C ALA A 150 8.69 0.65 -18.89
N GLY A 151 7.50 0.13 -18.63
CA GLY A 151 6.36 0.18 -19.55
C GLY A 151 6.33 -1.04 -20.49
N GLY A 152 5.17 -1.32 -21.08
CA GLY A 152 4.98 -2.49 -21.95
C GLY A 152 3.55 -3.01 -21.88
N ALA A 153 3.34 -4.29 -22.18
CA ALA A 153 2.02 -4.90 -22.12
C ALA A 153 1.59 -5.19 -20.68
N ASP A 154 0.35 -4.84 -20.34
CA ASP A 154 -0.29 -5.22 -19.09
C ASP A 154 -0.64 -6.70 -19.11
N VAL A 155 -0.57 -7.35 -17.94
CA VAL A 155 -1.01 -8.72 -17.74
C VAL A 155 -2.02 -8.74 -16.60
N GLN A 156 -3.25 -9.17 -16.89
CA GLN A 156 -4.26 -9.40 -15.86
C GLN A 156 -3.92 -10.68 -15.07
N VAL A 157 -3.85 -10.58 -13.75
CA VAL A 157 -3.42 -11.65 -12.84
C VAL A 157 -4.63 -12.38 -12.26
N THR A 158 -5.61 -11.65 -11.75
CA THR A 158 -6.92 -12.17 -11.38
C THR A 158 -7.95 -11.72 -12.41
N ASP A 159 -8.97 -12.56 -12.67
CA ASP A 159 -10.02 -12.29 -13.66
C ASP A 159 -11.33 -12.88 -13.16
N ASP A 160 -11.87 -12.28 -12.11
CA ASP A 160 -13.11 -12.70 -11.50
C ASP A 160 -13.95 -11.50 -11.04
N GLU A 161 -15.11 -11.76 -10.42
CA GLU A 161 -16.05 -10.72 -10.01
C GLU A 161 -15.85 -10.22 -8.57
N PHE A 162 -14.91 -10.81 -7.84
CA PHE A 162 -14.60 -10.39 -6.48
C PHE A 162 -13.72 -9.16 -6.48
N ALA A 163 -13.94 -8.27 -5.52
CA ALA A 163 -13.10 -7.10 -5.37
C ALA A 163 -11.75 -7.48 -4.78
N ASP A 164 -10.68 -7.24 -5.53
CA ASP A 164 -9.29 -7.40 -5.10
C ASP A 164 -8.63 -6.04 -4.85
N ASP A 165 -7.69 -5.97 -3.87
CA ASP A 165 -6.90 -4.79 -3.61
C ASP A 165 -5.54 -5.14 -2.96
N GLY A 166 -4.64 -4.14 -2.79
CA GLY A 166 -3.40 -4.26 -2.01
C GLY A 166 -2.37 -5.24 -2.59
N SER A 167 -2.18 -5.27 -3.90
CA SER A 167 -1.34 -6.25 -4.59
C SER A 167 0.17 -5.98 -4.40
N GLU A 168 0.84 -6.73 -3.54
CA GLU A 168 2.27 -6.62 -3.27
C GLU A 168 3.03 -7.92 -3.56
N TYR A 169 4.22 -7.80 -4.17
CA TYR A 169 5.09 -8.96 -4.38
C TYR A 169 5.69 -9.47 -3.07
N GLY A 170 5.76 -10.78 -2.92
CA GLY A 170 6.61 -11.42 -1.92
C GLY A 170 8.10 -11.23 -2.23
N PRO A 171 8.98 -11.34 -1.20
CA PRO A 171 10.42 -11.12 -1.37
C PRO A 171 11.13 -12.13 -2.28
N ASP A 172 10.50 -13.27 -2.54
CA ASP A 172 10.97 -14.29 -3.50
C ASP A 172 10.57 -14.00 -4.95
N GLY A 173 9.61 -13.05 -5.15
CA GLY A 173 9.03 -12.77 -6.47
C GLY A 173 8.11 -13.87 -7.03
N GLU A 174 7.89 -14.95 -6.30
CA GLU A 174 7.06 -16.08 -6.73
C GLU A 174 5.57 -15.83 -6.48
N TRP A 175 5.24 -15.00 -5.48
CA TRP A 175 3.89 -14.71 -5.05
C TRP A 175 3.57 -13.22 -5.12
N ILE A 176 2.30 -12.91 -5.43
CA ILE A 176 1.68 -11.61 -5.19
C ILE A 176 0.66 -11.81 -4.07
N TYR A 177 0.80 -11.05 -2.99
CA TYR A 177 -0.12 -10.96 -1.87
C TYR A 177 -1.16 -9.91 -2.17
N PHE A 178 -2.40 -10.14 -1.79
CA PHE A 178 -3.51 -9.21 -2.01
C PHE A 178 -4.64 -9.51 -1.03
N ASN A 179 -5.58 -8.59 -0.88
CA ASN A 179 -6.84 -8.89 -0.21
C ASN A 179 -7.96 -9.05 -1.24
N SER A 180 -8.95 -9.86 -0.88
CA SER A 180 -10.09 -10.16 -1.76
C SER A 180 -11.35 -10.41 -0.97
N GLU A 181 -12.50 -10.03 -1.55
CA GLU A 181 -13.83 -10.29 -0.97
C GLU A 181 -14.38 -11.67 -1.32
N ARG A 182 -13.62 -12.55 -1.96
CA ARG A 182 -14.05 -13.92 -2.37
C ARG A 182 -14.44 -14.84 -1.21
N ALA A 183 -14.04 -14.50 0.02
CA ALA A 183 -14.44 -15.18 1.26
C ALA A 183 -15.74 -14.62 1.87
N GLY A 184 -16.45 -13.69 1.19
CA GLY A 184 -17.66 -13.01 1.66
C GLY A 184 -17.40 -11.63 2.27
N HIS A 185 -16.20 -11.34 2.69
CA HIS A 185 -15.63 -10.04 3.04
C HIS A 185 -14.11 -10.08 2.82
N ALA A 186 -13.44 -8.93 2.88
CA ALA A 186 -12.03 -8.87 2.56
C ALA A 186 -11.19 -9.69 3.56
N GLN A 187 -10.46 -10.67 3.00
CA GLN A 187 -9.47 -11.51 3.66
C GLN A 187 -8.17 -11.48 2.86
N LEU A 188 -7.06 -11.90 3.46
CA LEU A 188 -5.77 -11.94 2.80
C LEU A 188 -5.62 -13.21 1.97
N PHE A 189 -5.08 -13.05 0.79
CA PHE A 189 -4.76 -14.10 -0.17
C PHE A 189 -3.36 -13.90 -0.74
N ARG A 190 -2.84 -14.92 -1.40
CA ARG A 190 -1.71 -14.82 -2.31
C ARG A 190 -1.95 -15.63 -3.57
N ILE A 191 -1.40 -15.16 -4.68
CA ILE A 191 -1.46 -15.84 -5.96
C ILE A 191 -0.05 -16.10 -6.48
N ARG A 192 0.21 -17.33 -6.92
CA ARG A 192 1.51 -17.68 -7.50
C ARG A 192 1.60 -17.14 -8.93
N VAL A 193 2.66 -16.41 -9.20
CA VAL A 193 2.87 -15.73 -10.51
C VAL A 193 2.92 -16.74 -11.66
N ALA A 194 3.55 -17.91 -11.43
CA ALA A 194 3.84 -18.89 -12.48
C ALA A 194 2.60 -19.63 -13.01
N ASP A 195 1.66 -20.00 -12.15
CA ASP A 195 0.52 -20.86 -12.49
C ASP A 195 -0.85 -20.36 -12.02
N ARG A 196 -0.88 -19.16 -11.40
CA ARG A 196 -2.10 -18.52 -10.89
C ARG A 196 -2.79 -19.28 -9.76
N HIS A 197 -2.06 -20.14 -9.07
CA HIS A 197 -2.58 -20.83 -7.89
C HIS A 197 -2.85 -19.83 -6.76
N VAL A 198 -4.09 -19.79 -6.24
CA VAL A 198 -4.52 -18.88 -5.19
C VAL A 198 -4.59 -19.61 -3.85
N GLU A 199 -4.07 -19.01 -2.81
CA GLU A 199 -4.15 -19.50 -1.42
C GLU A 199 -4.75 -18.41 -0.53
N GLN A 200 -5.71 -18.81 0.33
CA GLN A 200 -6.26 -17.96 1.38
C GLN A 200 -5.33 -18.00 2.60
N LEU A 201 -5.05 -16.84 3.18
CA LEU A 201 -4.11 -16.68 4.30
C LEU A 201 -4.80 -16.36 5.62
N THR A 202 -5.94 -15.65 5.58
CA THR A 202 -6.75 -15.35 6.77
C THR A 202 -8.20 -15.78 6.56
N ASP A 203 -8.86 -16.19 7.67
CA ASP A 203 -10.28 -16.60 7.68
C ASP A 203 -10.84 -16.29 9.08
N ASP A 204 -11.01 -15.02 9.37
CA ASP A 204 -11.59 -14.55 10.64
C ASP A 204 -12.72 -13.54 10.39
N GLU A 205 -13.43 -13.13 11.45
CA GLU A 205 -14.60 -12.24 11.36
C GLU A 205 -14.25 -10.78 11.02
N ARG A 206 -12.96 -10.38 11.16
CA ARG A 206 -12.51 -9.03 10.86
C ARG A 206 -12.23 -8.88 9.38
N VAL A 207 -12.28 -7.64 8.90
CA VAL A 207 -12.10 -7.28 7.50
C VAL A 207 -10.63 -6.90 7.28
N ASN A 208 -9.86 -7.77 6.59
CA ASN A 208 -8.39 -7.70 6.50
C ASN A 208 -7.94 -7.14 5.15
N TRP A 209 -7.09 -6.09 5.18
CA TRP A 209 -6.66 -5.32 4.01
C TRP A 209 -5.16 -5.10 3.97
N PHE A 210 -4.62 -4.93 2.76
CA PHE A 210 -3.25 -4.51 2.46
C PHE A 210 -2.19 -5.41 3.10
N PRO A 211 -2.03 -6.65 2.61
CA PRO A 211 -0.99 -7.55 3.10
C PRO A 211 0.40 -7.09 2.65
N HIS A 212 1.28 -6.81 3.60
CA HIS A 212 2.66 -6.42 3.39
C HIS A 212 3.60 -7.51 3.89
N PRO A 213 4.16 -8.37 3.02
CA PRO A 213 5.15 -9.35 3.41
C PRO A 213 6.47 -8.66 3.85
N SER A 214 7.07 -9.16 4.93
CA SER A 214 8.39 -8.68 5.37
C SER A 214 9.47 -9.03 4.35
N PRO A 215 10.55 -8.25 4.25
CA PRO A 215 11.66 -8.52 3.32
C PRO A 215 12.29 -9.91 3.47
N ASP A 216 12.27 -10.50 4.67
CA ASP A 216 12.75 -11.87 4.93
C ASP A 216 11.70 -12.96 4.68
N GLY A 217 10.45 -12.57 4.35
CA GLY A 217 9.34 -13.47 4.08
C GLY A 217 8.80 -14.22 5.29
N SER A 218 9.19 -13.86 6.51
CA SER A 218 8.77 -14.56 7.73
C SER A 218 7.40 -14.13 8.25
N THR A 219 6.95 -12.93 7.90
CA THR A 219 5.78 -12.29 8.50
C THR A 219 5.05 -11.42 7.48
N ILE A 220 3.75 -11.29 7.63
CA ILE A 220 2.90 -10.38 6.83
C ILE A 220 2.25 -9.40 7.79
N ALA A 221 2.52 -8.09 7.64
CA ALA A 221 1.81 -7.04 8.34
C ALA A 221 0.57 -6.63 7.54
N TYR A 222 -0.51 -6.26 8.22
CA TYR A 222 -1.75 -5.84 7.55
C TYR A 222 -2.65 -5.00 8.44
N VAL A 223 -3.58 -4.29 7.79
CA VAL A 223 -4.63 -3.52 8.45
C VAL A 223 -5.88 -4.39 8.62
N SER A 224 -6.47 -4.38 9.79
CA SER A 224 -7.64 -5.19 10.13
C SER A 224 -8.75 -4.29 10.69
N PHE A 225 -9.84 -4.16 9.94
CA PHE A 225 -11.01 -3.37 10.33
C PHE A 225 -11.98 -4.17 11.18
N PRO A 226 -12.88 -3.51 11.93
CA PRO A 226 -13.96 -4.17 12.68
C PRO A 226 -14.82 -5.08 11.78
N PRO A 227 -15.41 -6.15 12.32
CA PRO A 227 -16.37 -6.98 11.60
C PRO A 227 -17.49 -6.17 10.97
N GLY A 228 -17.87 -6.48 9.73
CA GLY A 228 -18.94 -5.81 9.00
C GLY A 228 -18.55 -4.45 8.40
N THR A 229 -17.27 -4.05 8.45
CA THR A 229 -16.80 -2.87 7.74
C THR A 229 -16.90 -3.09 6.23
N GLU A 230 -17.51 -2.15 5.52
CA GLU A 230 -17.57 -2.16 4.06
C GLU A 230 -16.35 -1.42 3.47
N GLY A 231 -15.62 -2.07 2.57
CA GLY A 231 -14.42 -1.53 1.93
C GLY A 231 -13.30 -1.20 2.94
N HIS A 232 -12.57 -0.13 2.66
CA HIS A 232 -11.45 0.35 3.48
C HIS A 232 -11.66 1.83 3.86
N PRO A 233 -12.40 2.15 4.92
CA PRO A 233 -12.66 3.52 5.36
C PRO A 233 -11.37 4.32 5.53
N ALA A 234 -11.47 5.64 5.32
CA ALA A 234 -10.34 6.53 5.47
C ALA A 234 -9.86 6.63 6.94
N ASP A 235 -10.80 6.68 7.89
CA ASP A 235 -10.54 6.64 9.32
C ASP A 235 -11.79 6.21 10.12
N ILE A 236 -11.61 5.21 10.97
CA ILE A 236 -12.60 4.71 11.93
C ILE A 236 -11.92 4.25 13.23
N ASP A 237 -12.71 3.99 14.27
CA ASP A 237 -12.24 3.38 15.50
C ASP A 237 -11.95 1.88 15.34
N ASP A 238 -11.16 1.32 16.26
CA ASP A 238 -10.82 -0.11 16.36
C ASP A 238 -10.18 -0.68 15.08
N VAL A 239 -9.43 0.14 14.36
CA VAL A 239 -8.51 -0.36 13.33
C VAL A 239 -7.33 -1.01 14.04
N ARG A 240 -6.99 -2.25 13.64
CA ARG A 240 -5.90 -3.01 14.23
C ARG A 240 -4.78 -3.22 13.24
N LEU A 241 -3.56 -3.08 13.71
CA LEU A 241 -2.38 -3.56 13.01
C LEU A 241 -2.06 -4.95 13.52
N ARG A 242 -2.06 -5.90 12.60
CA ARG A 242 -1.86 -7.32 12.88
C ARG A 242 -0.71 -7.86 12.05
N VAL A 243 -0.10 -8.91 12.53
CA VAL A 243 0.91 -9.66 11.80
C VAL A 243 0.52 -11.14 11.74
N LEU A 244 0.71 -11.72 10.57
CA LEU A 244 0.55 -13.14 10.31
C LEU A 244 1.94 -13.76 10.10
N THR A 245 2.32 -14.73 10.93
CA THR A 245 3.57 -15.45 10.77
C THR A 245 3.44 -16.55 9.71
N LYS A 246 4.56 -17.04 9.17
CA LYS A 246 4.57 -18.18 8.24
C LYS A 246 3.97 -19.48 8.84
N ASP A 247 3.92 -19.58 10.16
CA ASP A 247 3.34 -20.75 10.85
C ASP A 247 1.82 -20.59 11.06
N GLY A 248 1.23 -19.50 10.56
CA GLY A 248 -0.20 -19.22 10.62
C GLY A 248 -0.66 -18.54 11.93
N GLU A 249 0.26 -18.14 12.81
CA GLU A 249 -0.09 -17.39 14.02
C GLU A 249 -0.40 -15.94 13.67
N ILE A 250 -1.54 -15.44 14.17
CA ILE A 250 -1.93 -14.02 14.07
C ILE A 250 -1.70 -13.34 15.40
N ARG A 251 -0.94 -12.24 15.39
CA ARG A 251 -0.73 -11.38 16.57
C ARG A 251 -1.23 -9.98 16.28
N GLU A 252 -1.88 -9.39 17.26
CA GLU A 252 -2.28 -8.00 17.26
C GLU A 252 -1.16 -7.16 17.91
N LEU A 253 -0.71 -6.12 17.22
CA LEU A 253 0.31 -5.22 17.72
C LEU A 253 -0.26 -3.94 18.33
N THR A 254 -1.33 -3.39 17.74
CA THR A 254 -1.99 -2.20 18.26
C THR A 254 -3.40 -2.05 17.72
N SER A 255 -4.23 -1.30 18.46
CA SER A 255 -5.53 -0.78 18.02
C SER A 255 -5.46 0.74 17.99
N LEU A 256 -6.01 1.36 16.97
CA LEU A 256 -5.90 2.80 16.73
C LEU A 256 -7.12 3.37 16.00
N PHE A 257 -7.25 4.70 16.04
CA PHE A 257 -8.10 5.42 15.10
C PHE A 257 -7.32 5.63 13.80
N GLY A 258 -7.75 4.98 12.72
CA GLY A 258 -7.04 4.94 11.45
C GLY A 258 -7.88 4.39 10.31
N GLY A 259 -7.24 4.01 9.23
CA GLY A 259 -7.93 3.48 8.06
C GLY A 259 -6.99 3.18 6.89
N GLN A 260 -7.48 3.39 5.67
CA GLN A 260 -6.71 3.11 4.45
C GLN A 260 -5.30 3.70 4.47
N GLY A 261 -5.18 4.99 4.79
CA GLY A 261 -3.88 5.69 4.79
C GLY A 261 -2.94 5.30 5.93
N THR A 262 -3.38 4.44 6.85
CA THR A 262 -2.56 3.97 7.96
C THR A 262 -1.35 3.15 7.48
N MET A 263 -1.58 2.21 6.56
CA MET A 263 -0.55 1.35 6.00
C MET A 263 -1.12 0.65 4.73
N ASN A 264 -1.02 1.28 3.57
CA ASN A 264 -1.51 0.69 2.31
C ASN A 264 -0.43 0.51 1.23
N VAL A 265 0.83 0.73 1.59
CA VAL A 265 2.00 0.53 0.74
C VAL A 265 3.09 -0.22 1.51
N PRO A 266 4.13 -0.77 0.87
CA PRO A 266 5.21 -1.50 1.55
C PRO A 266 5.84 -0.68 2.67
N SER A 267 5.62 -1.08 3.92
CA SER A 267 5.94 -0.27 5.12
C SER A 267 7.00 -0.90 6.02
N TRP A 268 7.57 -2.05 5.64
CA TRP A 268 8.59 -2.73 6.41
C TRP A 268 9.95 -2.06 6.34
N SER A 269 10.67 -2.05 7.47
CA SER A 269 12.11 -1.73 7.48
C SER A 269 12.90 -2.78 6.70
N PRO A 270 14.02 -2.39 6.07
CA PRO A 270 14.83 -3.31 5.24
C PRO A 270 15.36 -4.54 5.99
N ASP A 271 15.50 -4.47 7.32
CA ASP A 271 15.95 -5.55 8.19
C ASP A 271 14.82 -6.45 8.72
N SER A 272 13.56 -6.20 8.29
CA SER A 272 12.37 -6.93 8.74
C SER A 272 12.06 -6.84 10.24
N ALA A 273 12.72 -5.98 11.00
CA ALA A 273 12.53 -5.87 12.45
C ALA A 273 11.33 -5.00 12.82
N SER A 274 10.95 -4.07 11.95
CA SER A 274 9.91 -3.07 12.22
C SER A 274 9.09 -2.74 10.98
N PHE A 275 7.94 -2.13 11.17
CA PHE A 275 7.22 -1.45 10.09
C PHE A 275 6.67 -0.09 10.54
N ALA A 276 6.41 0.77 9.57
CA ALA A 276 5.88 2.11 9.79
C ALA A 276 4.38 2.15 9.57
N TYR A 277 3.67 3.01 10.31
CA TYR A 277 2.24 3.25 10.14
C TYR A 277 1.85 4.66 10.57
N VAL A 278 0.70 5.14 10.09
CA VAL A 278 0.12 6.44 10.51
C VAL A 278 -1.17 6.23 11.29
N ALA A 279 -1.29 6.91 12.43
CA ALA A 279 -2.52 7.04 13.20
C ALA A 279 -3.07 8.46 13.09
N TYR A 280 -4.39 8.60 13.31
CA TYR A 280 -5.09 9.88 13.19
C TYR A 280 -5.87 10.24 14.47
N PRO A 281 -5.22 10.33 15.65
CA PRO A 281 -5.91 10.65 16.90
C PRO A 281 -6.55 12.04 16.86
N LEU A 282 -7.66 12.17 17.63
CA LEU A 282 -8.37 13.43 17.87
C LEU A 282 -7.78 14.18 19.05
#